data_8cd4111e9dd276c0163b783bdfb2a816
#
_entry.id   8cd4111e9dd276c0163b783bdfb2a816
#
_cell.length_a   1.000
_cell.length_b   1.000
_cell.length_c   1.000
_cell.angle_alpha   90.00
_cell.angle_beta   90.00
_cell.angle_gamma   90.00
#
_symmetry.space_group_name_H-M   'P 1'
#
loop_
_entity.id
_entity.type
_entity.pdbx_description
1 polymer ?
#
loop_
_entity_poly.entity_id
_entity_poly.type
_entity_poly.pdbx_seq_one_letter_code
_entity_poly.pdbx_strand_id
1 'polypeptide(L)'
;MKTNCFFNTAIVLFILLFFSLGILTDASAAGKYKDYPVPQACMDQVKKEGSKLFIYDWAEWWPEELFKNFTKEFGVEIVRDHYADTEEMVTKLKLNPNTPYDLILGAGPTDAVRLHKMKRLKELNHAWLPNMTAYLKDEHKNMPFDPGNKFQFVDSIFYTTYTYNSKYVDQNDPLMGSWGLLFKGEKYKGKITMIDNGQDTIGAALKYLGYSWTSDVKEELMKAKALLMAQKPIVAAYDSWPSRLLKDEDVWISNLWIGDGWWLSRDKPEIKSVVPKEGTYYAGNTGFIPKGSQHTAAAHLFINYLFRTEVNVLLVETIGYPPIHKHTMEFMSDEMKAWPGFIVDKEWQRKCDTFSMTLVEGPGKELRDKIWEEIKK
;
A
#
# COMPACT_ATOMS: atom_id res chain seq x y z
N MET A 1 -55.21 41.08 36.02
CA MET A 1 -53.81 41.57 35.94
C MET A 1 -53.05 40.59 35.09
N LYS A 2 -52.70 40.99 33.89
CA LYS A 2 -51.94 40.20 32.90
C LYS A 2 -50.46 40.52 33.08
N THR A 3 -49.64 39.51 33.34
CA THR A 3 -48.16 39.64 33.33
C THR A 3 -47.61 38.84 32.13
N ASN A 4 -47.16 39.59 31.14
CA ASN A 4 -46.45 39.09 29.96
C ASN A 4 -45.06 38.67 30.37
N CYS A 5 -44.64 37.43 30.12
CA CYS A 5 -43.29 36.96 30.20
C CYS A 5 -42.71 36.87 28.76
N PHE A 6 -41.80 37.80 28.44
CA PHE A 6 -41.05 37.75 27.19
C PHE A 6 -39.91 36.72 27.29
N PHE A 7 -39.99 35.66 26.49
CA PHE A 7 -38.86 34.76 26.27
C PHE A 7 -38.01 35.33 25.12
N ASN A 8 -36.82 35.79 25.49
CA ASN A 8 -35.77 36.18 24.54
C ASN A 8 -35.10 34.89 24.03
N THR A 9 -35.39 34.50 22.81
CA THR A 9 -34.72 33.39 22.14
C THR A 9 -33.48 33.95 21.45
N ALA A 10 -32.33 33.82 22.07
CA ALA A 10 -31.04 34.07 21.45
C ALA A 10 -30.74 32.88 20.51
N ILE A 11 -30.87 33.11 19.22
CA ILE A 11 -30.42 32.17 18.19
C ILE A 11 -28.89 32.28 18.13
N VAL A 12 -28.21 31.30 18.72
CA VAL A 12 -26.76 31.13 18.54
C VAL A 12 -26.55 30.44 17.20
N LEU A 13 -26.18 31.26 16.20
CA LEU A 13 -25.75 30.78 14.89
C LEU A 13 -24.36 30.13 15.07
N PHE A 14 -24.30 28.81 15.21
CA PHE A 14 -23.06 28.06 15.07
C PHE A 14 -22.69 28.05 13.59
N ILE A 15 -21.81 28.96 13.18
CA ILE A 15 -21.12 28.89 11.88
C ILE A 15 -20.12 27.75 11.99
N LEU A 16 -20.52 26.57 11.50
CA LEU A 16 -19.61 25.48 11.18
C LEU A 16 -18.73 25.93 9.99
N LEU A 17 -17.59 26.53 10.30
CA LEU A 17 -16.49 26.65 9.37
C LEU A 17 -15.96 25.23 9.11
N PHE A 18 -16.53 24.57 8.12
CA PHE A 18 -15.85 23.47 7.46
C PHE A 18 -14.59 24.08 6.80
N PHE A 19 -13.46 23.98 7.49
CA PHE A 19 -12.18 24.03 6.82
C PHE A 19 -12.11 22.79 5.92
N SER A 20 -12.65 22.93 4.71
CA SER A 20 -12.17 22.12 3.59
C SER A 20 -10.71 22.54 3.40
N LEU A 21 -9.78 21.81 4.04
CA LEU A 21 -8.43 21.73 3.53
C LEU A 21 -8.60 21.08 2.14
N GLY A 22 -8.89 21.91 1.15
CA GLY A 22 -8.65 21.55 -0.23
C GLY A 22 -7.17 21.18 -0.28
N ILE A 23 -6.88 19.92 -0.55
CA ILE A 23 -5.56 19.51 -1.02
C ILE A 23 -5.34 20.41 -2.23
N LEU A 24 -4.54 21.45 -2.05
CA LEU A 24 -3.98 22.21 -3.14
C LEU A 24 -3.04 21.24 -3.85
N THR A 25 -3.62 20.40 -4.73
CA THR A 25 -2.81 19.78 -5.78
C THR A 25 -2.12 20.95 -6.44
N ASP A 26 -0.82 21.03 -6.24
CA ASP A 26 -0.06 22.16 -6.67
C ASP A 26 -0.27 22.28 -8.18
N ALA A 27 -1.01 23.32 -8.61
CA ALA A 27 -1.23 23.61 -10.03
C ALA A 27 0.07 23.67 -10.83
N SER A 28 1.22 23.70 -10.12
CA SER A 28 2.57 23.63 -10.67
C SER A 28 2.93 22.28 -11.28
N ALA A 29 2.32 21.18 -10.86
CA ALA A 29 2.60 19.85 -11.42
C ALA A 29 1.92 19.64 -12.78
N ALA A 30 0.71 20.18 -12.92
CA ALA A 30 -0.04 20.07 -14.16
C ALA A 30 0.65 20.86 -15.29
N GLY A 31 1.00 20.15 -16.36
CA GLY A 31 1.61 20.74 -17.55
C GLY A 31 3.12 20.98 -17.50
N LYS A 32 3.82 20.76 -16.37
CA LYS A 32 5.29 20.84 -16.34
C LYS A 32 5.94 19.71 -17.16
N TYR A 33 5.38 18.52 -17.07
CA TYR A 33 5.80 17.37 -17.86
C TYR A 33 4.75 16.99 -18.89
N LYS A 34 5.21 16.55 -20.06
CA LYS A 34 4.34 16.21 -21.17
C LYS A 34 3.45 15.03 -20.80
N ASP A 35 2.14 15.20 -20.94
CA ASP A 35 1.22 14.07 -20.96
C ASP A 35 1.28 13.39 -22.34
N TYR A 36 1.42 12.10 -22.34
CA TYR A 36 1.41 11.27 -23.56
C TYR A 36 0.08 10.54 -23.62
N PRO A 37 -0.85 11.03 -24.47
CA PRO A 37 -2.15 10.37 -24.61
C PRO A 37 -2.00 8.98 -25.21
N VAL A 38 -2.93 8.11 -24.88
CA VAL A 38 -3.03 6.81 -25.56
C VAL A 38 -3.32 7.02 -27.06
N PRO A 39 -2.88 6.11 -27.94
CA PRO A 39 -3.22 6.18 -29.36
C PRO A 39 -4.73 6.20 -29.61
N GLN A 40 -5.17 6.84 -30.69
CA GLN A 40 -6.59 6.92 -31.07
C GLN A 40 -7.24 5.54 -31.18
N ALA A 41 -6.51 4.52 -31.65
CA ALA A 41 -6.99 3.15 -31.71
C ALA A 41 -7.40 2.58 -30.34
N CYS A 42 -6.72 3.00 -29.25
CA CYS A 42 -7.12 2.64 -27.88
C CYS A 42 -8.44 3.31 -27.52
N MET A 43 -8.60 4.61 -27.79
CA MET A 43 -9.84 5.35 -27.51
C MET A 43 -11.02 4.81 -28.29
N ASP A 44 -10.81 4.43 -29.57
CA ASP A 44 -11.85 3.81 -30.39
C ASP A 44 -12.27 2.45 -29.83
N GLN A 45 -11.31 1.70 -29.30
CA GLN A 45 -11.59 0.41 -28.67
C GLN A 45 -12.33 0.59 -27.33
N VAL A 46 -12.00 1.59 -26.51
CA VAL A 46 -12.74 1.94 -25.28
C VAL A 46 -14.23 2.15 -25.60
N LYS A 47 -14.53 2.92 -26.65
CA LYS A 47 -15.92 3.15 -27.10
C LYS A 47 -16.62 1.86 -27.50
N LYS A 48 -15.93 0.98 -28.27
CA LYS A 48 -16.47 -0.32 -28.69
C LYS A 48 -16.74 -1.27 -27.52
N GLU A 49 -15.92 -1.19 -26.47
CA GLU A 49 -16.08 -1.95 -25.22
C GLU A 49 -17.17 -1.38 -24.31
N GLY A 50 -17.83 -0.26 -24.66
CA GLY A 50 -18.96 0.31 -23.91
C GLY A 50 -18.57 1.37 -22.88
N SER A 51 -17.33 1.90 -22.94
CA SER A 51 -16.84 2.98 -22.04
C SER A 51 -17.08 2.71 -20.56
N LYS A 52 -16.76 1.49 -20.12
CA LYS A 52 -16.85 1.04 -18.73
C LYS A 52 -15.51 0.49 -18.26
N LEU A 53 -15.30 0.49 -16.94
CA LEU A 53 -14.12 -0.09 -16.30
C LEU A 53 -14.49 -0.64 -14.92
N PHE A 54 -14.32 -1.94 -14.72
CA PHE A 54 -14.55 -2.60 -13.45
C PHE A 54 -13.22 -2.82 -12.73
N ILE A 55 -13.03 -2.13 -11.60
CA ILE A 55 -11.81 -2.19 -10.81
C ILE A 55 -12.06 -3.00 -9.54
N TYR A 56 -11.09 -3.84 -9.16
CA TYR A 56 -11.06 -4.54 -7.89
C TYR A 56 -9.81 -4.15 -7.13
N ASP A 57 -9.96 -3.46 -6.02
CA ASP A 57 -8.88 -2.82 -5.27
C ASP A 57 -9.06 -2.92 -3.74
N TRP A 58 -8.11 -2.40 -2.98
CA TRP A 58 -8.22 -2.28 -1.53
C TRP A 58 -9.30 -1.26 -1.15
N ALA A 59 -10.15 -1.62 -0.17
CA ALA A 59 -11.09 -0.68 0.42
C ALA A 59 -10.37 0.55 1.01
N GLU A 60 -10.95 1.75 0.78
CA GLU A 60 -10.54 3.02 1.38
C GLU A 60 -9.08 3.46 1.13
N TRP A 61 -8.32 2.75 0.28
CA TRP A 61 -6.91 3.06 0.04
C TRP A 61 -6.69 4.06 -1.10
N TRP A 62 -7.46 3.95 -2.18
CA TRP A 62 -7.32 4.80 -3.36
C TRP A 62 -8.13 6.09 -3.23
N PRO A 63 -7.59 7.29 -3.60
CA PRO A 63 -8.34 8.54 -3.54
C PRO A 63 -9.51 8.53 -4.52
N GLU A 64 -10.72 8.76 -4.02
CA GLU A 64 -11.95 8.83 -4.83
C GLU A 64 -11.88 9.88 -5.93
N GLU A 65 -11.16 10.98 -5.67
CA GLU A 65 -10.97 12.06 -6.63
C GLU A 65 -10.29 11.60 -7.92
N LEU A 66 -9.33 10.67 -7.80
CA LEU A 66 -8.61 10.10 -8.94
C LEU A 66 -9.59 9.44 -9.94
N PHE A 67 -10.54 8.65 -9.45
CA PHE A 67 -11.55 7.98 -10.27
C PHE A 67 -12.57 8.96 -10.85
N LYS A 68 -13.02 9.94 -10.06
CA LYS A 68 -13.93 11.00 -10.52
C LYS A 68 -13.32 11.83 -11.63
N ASN A 69 -12.07 12.21 -11.51
CA ASN A 69 -11.34 12.99 -12.51
C ASN A 69 -11.18 12.20 -13.81
N PHE A 70 -10.83 10.91 -13.72
CA PHE A 70 -10.76 10.02 -14.87
C PHE A 70 -12.11 9.91 -15.60
N THR A 71 -13.19 9.63 -14.86
CA THR A 71 -14.55 9.55 -15.45
C THR A 71 -14.95 10.85 -16.12
N LYS A 72 -14.68 11.98 -15.47
CA LYS A 72 -14.99 13.33 -16.01
C LYS A 72 -14.24 13.61 -17.31
N GLU A 73 -12.97 13.21 -17.39
CA GLU A 73 -12.12 13.51 -18.54
C GLU A 73 -12.43 12.58 -19.74
N PHE A 74 -12.57 11.28 -19.48
CA PHE A 74 -12.63 10.28 -20.55
C PHE A 74 -14.05 9.76 -20.85
N GLY A 75 -15.03 10.11 -20.01
CA GLY A 75 -16.42 9.62 -20.17
C GLY A 75 -16.52 8.10 -19.95
N VAL A 76 -15.59 7.49 -19.21
CA VAL A 76 -15.60 6.08 -18.86
C VAL A 76 -16.24 5.90 -17.49
N GLU A 77 -17.31 5.12 -17.41
CA GLU A 77 -17.96 4.75 -16.16
C GLU A 77 -17.06 3.78 -15.37
N ILE A 78 -16.68 4.14 -14.15
CA ILE A 78 -15.92 3.26 -13.25
C ILE A 78 -16.86 2.61 -12.24
N VAL A 79 -16.79 1.27 -12.15
CA VAL A 79 -17.44 0.47 -11.11
C VAL A 79 -16.34 -0.17 -10.27
N ARG A 80 -16.36 0.07 -8.96
CA ARG A 80 -15.36 -0.45 -8.02
C ARG A 80 -15.97 -1.51 -7.11
N ASP A 81 -15.22 -2.57 -6.88
CA ASP A 81 -15.41 -3.55 -5.83
C ASP A 81 -14.13 -3.67 -5.01
N HIS A 82 -14.21 -4.13 -3.77
CA HIS A 82 -13.09 -4.09 -2.85
C HIS A 82 -12.79 -5.47 -2.28
N TYR A 83 -11.50 -5.72 -2.00
CA TYR A 83 -11.05 -6.85 -1.22
C TYR A 83 -10.46 -6.39 0.12
N ALA A 84 -10.65 -7.20 1.15
CA ALA A 84 -10.14 -6.95 2.48
C ALA A 84 -8.78 -7.63 2.72
N ASP A 85 -8.46 -8.66 1.92
CA ASP A 85 -7.15 -9.31 1.91
C ASP A 85 -6.82 -9.88 0.53
N THR A 86 -5.55 -10.11 0.27
CA THR A 86 -5.06 -10.57 -1.04
C THR A 86 -5.36 -12.04 -1.31
N GLU A 87 -5.51 -12.89 -0.30
CA GLU A 87 -5.89 -14.29 -0.47
C GLU A 87 -7.34 -14.42 -0.95
N GLU A 88 -8.25 -13.56 -0.46
CA GLU A 88 -9.60 -13.44 -0.98
C GLU A 88 -9.55 -13.11 -2.47
N MET A 89 -8.80 -12.06 -2.84
CA MET A 89 -8.65 -11.63 -4.23
C MET A 89 -8.10 -12.75 -5.11
N VAL A 90 -7.01 -13.40 -4.71
CA VAL A 90 -6.39 -14.52 -5.46
C VAL A 90 -7.37 -15.68 -5.61
N THR A 91 -8.09 -16.04 -4.56
CA THR A 91 -9.08 -17.14 -4.58
C THR A 91 -10.23 -16.84 -5.53
N LYS A 92 -10.77 -15.63 -5.49
CA LYS A 92 -11.87 -15.17 -6.36
C LYS A 92 -11.45 -15.22 -7.84
N LEU A 93 -10.26 -14.74 -8.18
CA LEU A 93 -9.72 -14.78 -9.55
C LEU A 93 -9.33 -16.20 -10.00
N LYS A 94 -8.88 -17.04 -9.07
CA LYS A 94 -8.56 -18.45 -9.35
C LYS A 94 -9.81 -19.24 -9.71
N LEU A 95 -10.88 -19.08 -8.93
CA LEU A 95 -12.13 -19.85 -9.09
C LEU A 95 -12.97 -19.34 -10.26
N ASN A 96 -12.88 -18.06 -10.58
CA ASN A 96 -13.66 -17.44 -11.66
C ASN A 96 -12.74 -16.92 -12.79
N PRO A 97 -12.44 -17.73 -13.82
CA PRO A 97 -11.67 -17.31 -14.99
C PRO A 97 -12.30 -16.15 -15.77
N ASN A 98 -13.64 -16.05 -15.73
CA ASN A 98 -14.43 -15.02 -16.40
C ASN A 98 -14.87 -13.95 -15.38
N THR A 99 -13.94 -13.54 -14.53
CA THR A 99 -14.20 -12.47 -13.56
C THR A 99 -14.81 -11.24 -14.24
N PRO A 100 -15.71 -10.50 -13.58
CA PRO A 100 -16.23 -9.25 -14.11
C PRO A 100 -15.22 -8.11 -14.08
N TYR A 101 -14.07 -8.28 -13.42
CA TYR A 101 -13.10 -7.22 -13.26
C TYR A 101 -12.19 -7.05 -14.47
N ASP A 102 -11.87 -5.80 -14.77
CA ASP A 102 -10.98 -5.41 -15.86
C ASP A 102 -9.60 -5.00 -15.38
N LEU A 103 -9.50 -4.52 -14.15
CA LEU A 103 -8.26 -4.05 -13.56
C LEU A 103 -8.21 -4.40 -12.08
N ILE A 104 -7.08 -4.97 -11.65
CA ILE A 104 -6.75 -5.17 -10.25
C ILE A 104 -5.67 -4.17 -9.86
N LEU A 105 -5.80 -3.52 -8.70
CA LEU A 105 -4.85 -2.55 -8.18
C LEU A 105 -4.39 -2.92 -6.77
N GLY A 106 -3.12 -2.63 -6.44
CA GLY A 106 -2.58 -2.80 -5.10
C GLY A 106 -2.32 -4.25 -4.68
N ALA A 107 -2.18 -5.17 -5.63
CA ALA A 107 -1.83 -6.55 -5.33
C ALA A 107 -0.36 -6.69 -4.93
N GLY A 108 -0.05 -7.60 -4.02
CA GLY A 108 1.33 -7.96 -3.71
C GLY A 108 2.01 -8.66 -4.91
N PRO A 109 3.33 -8.52 -5.08
CA PRO A 109 4.04 -9.16 -6.18
C PRO A 109 3.97 -10.70 -6.12
N THR A 110 3.89 -11.27 -4.93
CA THR A 110 3.71 -12.72 -4.72
C THR A 110 2.37 -13.21 -5.28
N ASP A 111 1.30 -12.44 -5.09
CA ASP A 111 -0.04 -12.78 -5.53
C ASP A 111 -0.18 -12.69 -7.04
N ALA A 112 0.36 -11.62 -7.60
CA ALA A 112 0.38 -11.43 -9.04
C ALA A 112 1.18 -12.54 -9.76
N VAL A 113 2.32 -12.97 -9.19
CA VAL A 113 3.11 -14.10 -9.72
C VAL A 113 2.33 -15.42 -9.63
N ARG A 114 1.61 -15.68 -8.52
CA ARG A 114 0.74 -16.85 -8.39
C ARG A 114 -0.32 -16.89 -9.49
N LEU A 115 -1.01 -15.77 -9.72
CA LEU A 115 -2.02 -15.64 -10.77
C LEU A 115 -1.43 -15.75 -12.17
N HIS A 116 -0.23 -15.19 -12.40
CA HIS A 116 0.48 -15.34 -13.67
C HIS A 116 0.80 -16.80 -13.97
N LYS A 117 1.33 -17.58 -13.02
CA LYS A 117 1.57 -19.02 -13.16
C LYS A 117 0.29 -19.79 -13.48
N MET A 118 -0.86 -19.34 -12.96
CA MET A 118 -2.18 -19.91 -13.28
C MET A 118 -2.74 -19.43 -14.63
N LYS A 119 -1.98 -18.62 -15.39
CA LYS A 119 -2.41 -18.00 -16.67
C LYS A 119 -3.68 -17.16 -16.54
N ARG A 120 -3.80 -16.42 -15.43
CA ARG A 120 -4.94 -15.56 -15.11
C ARG A 120 -4.76 -14.10 -15.51
N LEU A 121 -3.61 -13.71 -16.06
CA LEU A 121 -3.29 -12.35 -16.49
C LEU A 121 -3.31 -12.20 -18.00
N LYS A 122 -3.67 -11.01 -18.48
CA LYS A 122 -3.45 -10.57 -19.87
C LYS A 122 -2.10 -9.87 -20.01
N GLU A 123 -1.52 -9.93 -21.18
CA GLU A 123 -0.37 -9.10 -21.52
C GLU A 123 -0.77 -7.63 -21.64
N LEU A 124 0.08 -6.75 -21.14
CA LEU A 124 -0.06 -5.31 -21.29
C LEU A 124 0.36 -4.89 -22.71
N ASN A 125 -0.44 -4.07 -23.35
CA ASN A 125 -0.07 -3.43 -24.60
C ASN A 125 0.71 -2.15 -24.33
N HIS A 126 2.03 -2.22 -24.30
CA HIS A 126 2.91 -1.08 -24.02
C HIS A 126 2.73 0.08 -25.01
N ALA A 127 2.28 -0.15 -26.25
CA ALA A 127 1.96 0.92 -27.18
C ALA A 127 0.78 1.80 -26.69
N TRP A 128 -0.02 1.30 -25.76
CA TRP A 128 -1.12 2.02 -25.12
C TRP A 128 -0.75 2.63 -23.75
N LEU A 129 0.53 2.53 -23.35
CA LEU A 129 1.03 2.96 -22.05
C LEU A 129 2.21 3.95 -22.19
N PRO A 130 2.10 5.02 -23.01
CA PRO A 130 3.23 5.91 -23.26
C PRO A 130 3.68 6.70 -22.00
N ASN A 131 2.78 7.09 -21.09
CA ASN A 131 3.16 7.72 -19.83
C ASN A 131 3.92 6.75 -18.92
N MET A 132 3.45 5.51 -18.78
CA MET A 132 4.16 4.49 -18.00
C MET A 132 5.58 4.27 -18.57
N THR A 133 5.71 4.15 -19.88
CA THR A 133 7.00 3.98 -20.56
C THR A 133 7.95 5.16 -20.28
N ALA A 134 7.45 6.40 -20.30
CA ALA A 134 8.24 7.61 -20.09
C ALA A 134 8.63 7.80 -18.62
N TYR A 135 7.69 7.58 -17.70
CA TYR A 135 7.78 8.09 -16.34
C TYR A 135 7.98 7.04 -15.25
N LEU A 136 7.76 5.75 -15.52
CA LEU A 136 8.12 4.71 -14.55
C LEU A 136 9.62 4.76 -14.27
N LYS A 137 10.01 4.78 -13.00
CA LYS A 137 11.43 4.72 -12.58
C LYS A 137 12.08 3.45 -13.10
N ASP A 138 13.35 3.56 -13.47
CA ASP A 138 14.06 2.47 -14.15
C ASP A 138 14.23 1.22 -13.27
N GLU A 139 14.37 1.40 -11.94
CA GLU A 139 14.43 0.30 -10.96
C GLU A 139 13.12 -0.52 -10.89
N HIS A 140 12.00 0.00 -11.38
CA HIS A 140 10.70 -0.70 -11.41
C HIS A 140 10.34 -1.27 -12.79
N LYS A 141 11.24 -1.09 -13.75
CA LYS A 141 11.18 -1.79 -15.05
C LYS A 141 11.88 -3.14 -14.92
N ASN A 142 11.48 -4.09 -15.74
CA ASN A 142 12.12 -5.41 -15.77
C ASN A 142 12.15 -6.13 -14.40
N MET A 143 11.00 -6.16 -13.72
CA MET A 143 10.89 -6.91 -12.47
C MET A 143 11.34 -8.37 -12.68
N PRO A 144 12.10 -8.97 -11.74
CA PRO A 144 12.65 -10.32 -11.93
C PRO A 144 11.60 -11.40 -12.25
N PHE A 145 10.37 -11.20 -11.78
CA PHE A 145 9.23 -12.09 -11.99
C PHE A 145 8.39 -11.74 -13.21
N ASP A 146 8.60 -10.57 -13.82
CA ASP A 146 7.89 -10.09 -15.02
C ASP A 146 8.81 -9.19 -15.87
N PRO A 147 9.80 -9.75 -16.56
CA PRO A 147 10.73 -8.98 -17.38
C PRO A 147 10.01 -8.14 -18.42
N GLY A 148 10.30 -6.85 -18.45
CA GLY A 148 9.68 -5.88 -19.34
C GLY A 148 8.29 -5.43 -18.89
N ASN A 149 7.85 -5.74 -17.67
CA ASN A 149 6.50 -5.41 -17.17
C ASN A 149 5.42 -5.87 -18.15
N LYS A 150 5.53 -7.12 -18.59
CA LYS A 150 4.70 -7.67 -19.65
C LYS A 150 3.26 -7.91 -19.23
N PHE A 151 3.06 -8.30 -17.98
CA PHE A 151 1.75 -8.67 -17.42
C PHE A 151 1.31 -7.78 -16.25
N GLN A 152 2.25 -7.05 -15.65
CA GLN A 152 2.03 -6.27 -14.45
C GLN A 152 2.69 -4.90 -14.58
N PHE A 153 2.13 -3.91 -13.89
CA PHE A 153 2.80 -2.64 -13.66
C PHE A 153 2.90 -2.41 -12.15
N VAL A 154 3.94 -1.70 -11.72
CA VAL A 154 4.05 -1.27 -10.34
C VAL A 154 3.19 -0.03 -10.17
N ASP A 155 2.32 -0.01 -9.16
CA ASP A 155 1.46 1.15 -8.86
C ASP A 155 1.94 1.97 -7.66
N SER A 156 2.66 1.36 -6.72
CA SER A 156 3.26 2.01 -5.57
C SER A 156 4.41 1.17 -4.99
N ILE A 157 5.24 1.75 -4.14
CA ILE A 157 6.27 1.03 -3.40
C ILE A 157 5.83 0.92 -1.95
N PHE A 158 5.88 -0.28 -1.40
CA PHE A 158 5.62 -0.49 0.02
C PHE A 158 6.79 -1.13 0.73
N TYR A 159 6.82 -0.96 2.03
CA TYR A 159 7.67 -1.71 2.94
C TYR A 159 7.07 -1.73 4.34
N THR A 160 7.39 -2.80 5.05
CA THR A 160 6.93 -3.00 6.40
C THR A 160 7.80 -2.22 7.37
N THR A 161 7.18 -1.57 8.34
CA THR A 161 7.82 -0.76 9.36
C THR A 161 7.22 -1.07 10.72
N TYR A 162 7.52 -0.25 11.71
CA TYR A 162 6.66 -0.10 12.87
C TYR A 162 6.39 1.37 13.15
N THR A 163 5.25 1.61 13.75
CA THR A 163 4.76 2.94 14.09
C THR A 163 4.40 2.95 15.57
N TYR A 164 4.65 4.05 16.25
CA TYR A 164 4.43 4.19 17.70
C TYR A 164 3.81 5.53 18.06
N ASN A 165 3.13 5.58 19.21
CA ASN A 165 2.62 6.81 19.79
C ASN A 165 3.65 7.37 20.78
N SER A 166 4.23 8.53 20.47
CA SER A 166 5.30 9.16 21.25
C SER A 166 4.83 9.72 22.60
N LYS A 167 3.52 9.74 22.88
CA LYS A 167 3.00 10.04 24.22
C LYS A 167 3.32 8.94 25.23
N TYR A 168 3.41 7.68 24.75
CA TYR A 168 3.52 6.50 25.59
C TYR A 168 4.83 5.75 25.44
N VAL A 169 5.48 5.95 24.29
CA VAL A 169 6.73 5.23 23.93
C VAL A 169 7.89 6.22 23.96
N ASP A 170 8.89 5.91 24.80
CA ASP A 170 10.09 6.72 24.93
C ASP A 170 10.92 6.70 23.64
N GLN A 171 11.14 7.88 23.06
CA GLN A 171 11.94 8.05 21.85
C GLN A 171 13.44 7.73 22.07
N ASN A 172 13.89 7.74 23.33
CA ASN A 172 15.25 7.38 23.72
C ASN A 172 15.38 5.91 24.15
N ASP A 173 14.35 5.07 23.91
CA ASP A 173 14.44 3.64 24.16
C ASP A 173 15.67 3.04 23.43
N PRO A 174 16.52 2.27 24.11
CA PRO A 174 17.70 1.64 23.48
C PRO A 174 17.36 0.76 22.25
N LEU A 175 16.12 0.30 22.16
CA LEU A 175 15.61 -0.51 21.03
C LEU A 175 14.96 0.35 19.93
N MET A 176 14.84 1.67 20.14
CA MET A 176 14.29 2.56 19.12
C MET A 176 15.14 2.49 17.82
N GLY A 177 14.48 2.47 16.68
CA GLY A 177 15.15 2.28 15.37
C GLY A 177 15.48 0.84 15.03
N SER A 178 15.07 -0.13 15.85
CA SER A 178 15.29 -1.56 15.63
C SER A 178 13.98 -2.33 15.70
N TRP A 179 13.84 -3.42 14.90
CA TRP A 179 12.79 -4.42 15.09
C TRP A 179 12.75 -4.97 16.52
N GLY A 180 13.86 -4.85 17.25
CA GLY A 180 13.97 -5.26 18.64
C GLY A 180 12.92 -4.65 19.56
N LEU A 181 12.42 -3.45 19.26
CA LEU A 181 11.34 -2.80 20.05
C LEU A 181 10.06 -3.66 20.06
N LEU A 182 9.74 -4.33 18.97
CA LEU A 182 8.59 -5.23 18.90
C LEU A 182 8.84 -6.57 19.58
N PHE A 183 10.08 -7.09 19.54
CA PHE A 183 10.37 -8.43 20.03
C PHE A 183 10.87 -8.51 21.46
N LYS A 184 11.42 -7.40 21.99
CA LYS A 184 12.03 -7.29 23.33
C LYS A 184 11.47 -6.15 24.18
N GLY A 185 10.35 -5.59 23.73
CA GLY A 185 9.69 -4.47 24.40
C GLY A 185 8.79 -4.90 25.56
N GLU A 186 9.29 -5.69 26.52
CA GLU A 186 8.53 -6.22 27.65
C GLU A 186 7.82 -5.12 28.45
N LYS A 187 8.42 -3.93 28.56
CA LYS A 187 7.80 -2.77 29.23
C LYS A 187 6.53 -2.26 28.55
N TYR A 188 6.31 -2.65 27.28
CA TYR A 188 5.11 -2.32 26.50
C TYR A 188 4.15 -3.52 26.36
N LYS A 189 4.26 -4.50 27.26
CA LYS A 189 3.40 -5.70 27.25
C LYS A 189 1.91 -5.34 27.16
N GLY A 190 1.22 -5.99 26.22
CA GLY A 190 -0.19 -5.74 25.92
C GLY A 190 -0.47 -4.42 25.20
N LYS A 191 0.60 -3.74 24.73
CA LYS A 191 0.51 -2.49 23.97
C LYS A 191 1.25 -2.55 22.62
N ILE A 192 1.60 -3.75 22.20
CA ILE A 192 2.23 -4.04 20.91
C ILE A 192 1.24 -4.85 20.06
N THR A 193 1.03 -4.47 18.81
CA THR A 193 0.29 -5.29 17.83
C THR A 193 1.17 -5.63 16.63
N MET A 194 0.91 -6.78 16.02
CA MET A 194 1.58 -7.24 14.81
C MET A 194 0.57 -7.38 13.68
N ILE A 195 1.00 -7.18 12.45
CA ILE A 195 0.16 -7.44 11.27
C ILE A 195 -0.20 -8.94 11.24
N ASP A 196 -1.48 -9.25 11.04
CA ASP A 196 -1.95 -10.63 10.78
C ASP A 196 -1.56 -11.07 9.35
N ASN A 197 -0.25 -11.07 9.11
CA ASN A 197 0.37 -11.52 7.87
C ASN A 197 1.66 -12.28 8.20
N GLY A 198 1.68 -13.57 7.88
CA GLY A 198 2.83 -14.44 8.19
C GLY A 198 4.10 -14.03 7.43
N GLN A 199 3.98 -13.50 6.21
CA GLN A 199 5.14 -13.03 5.45
C GLN A 199 5.81 -11.85 6.17
N ASP A 200 5.02 -10.86 6.58
CA ASP A 200 5.52 -9.64 7.23
C ASP A 200 6.04 -9.92 8.64
N THR A 201 5.28 -10.64 9.44
CA THR A 201 5.63 -10.91 10.83
C THR A 201 6.85 -11.84 10.98
N ILE A 202 6.92 -12.93 10.19
CA ILE A 202 8.10 -13.82 10.18
C ILE A 202 9.30 -13.10 9.56
N GLY A 203 9.09 -12.30 8.52
CA GLY A 203 10.15 -11.51 7.89
C GLY A 203 10.81 -10.52 8.84
N ALA A 204 10.01 -9.77 9.62
CA ALA A 204 10.52 -8.85 10.63
C ALA A 204 11.38 -9.59 11.69
N ALA A 205 10.95 -10.78 12.12
CA ALA A 205 11.72 -11.62 13.04
C ALA A 205 13.04 -12.09 12.43
N LEU A 206 13.04 -12.49 11.17
CA LEU A 206 14.24 -12.87 10.43
C LEU A 206 15.23 -11.69 10.33
N LYS A 207 14.77 -10.50 9.96
CA LYS A 207 15.63 -9.29 9.88
C LYS A 207 16.24 -8.96 11.23
N TYR A 208 15.47 -8.99 12.31
CA TYR A 208 16.00 -8.76 13.65
C TYR A 208 17.11 -9.75 14.03
N LEU A 209 16.99 -11.00 13.57
CA LEU A 209 18.00 -12.04 13.79
C LEU A 209 19.20 -11.95 12.83
N GLY A 210 19.21 -11.00 11.90
CA GLY A 210 20.28 -10.80 10.93
C GLY A 210 20.18 -11.69 9.69
N TYR A 211 19.01 -12.27 9.43
CA TYR A 211 18.74 -13.12 8.27
C TYR A 211 18.02 -12.35 7.15
N SER A 212 17.95 -12.95 5.96
CA SER A 212 17.12 -12.43 4.87
C SER A 212 15.64 -12.56 5.26
N TRP A 213 14.87 -11.49 4.94
CA TRP A 213 13.40 -11.53 5.07
C TRP A 213 12.77 -12.71 4.31
N THR A 214 13.37 -13.04 3.18
CA THR A 214 12.87 -14.07 2.25
C THR A 214 13.55 -15.43 2.44
N SER A 215 14.29 -15.63 3.54
CA SER A 215 14.97 -16.89 3.83
C SER A 215 14.02 -18.09 3.78
N ASP A 216 14.44 -19.16 3.15
CA ASP A 216 13.79 -20.47 3.12
C ASP A 216 14.60 -21.54 3.89
N VAL A 217 15.67 -21.11 4.58
CA VAL A 217 16.52 -21.97 5.38
C VAL A 217 15.78 -22.38 6.66
N LYS A 218 15.58 -23.68 6.82
CA LYS A 218 14.79 -24.25 7.94
C LYS A 218 15.28 -23.78 9.32
N GLU A 219 16.59 -23.79 9.55
CA GLU A 219 17.19 -23.39 10.82
C GLU A 219 16.91 -21.92 11.16
N GLU A 220 16.94 -21.03 10.17
CA GLU A 220 16.64 -19.59 10.33
C GLU A 220 15.15 -19.39 10.62
N LEU A 221 14.28 -20.08 9.88
CA LEU A 221 12.84 -20.04 10.10
C LEU A 221 12.46 -20.56 11.49
N MET A 222 13.12 -21.61 11.99
CA MET A 222 12.88 -22.13 13.34
C MET A 222 13.37 -21.16 14.43
N LYS A 223 14.45 -20.40 14.19
CA LYS A 223 14.88 -19.34 15.11
C LYS A 223 13.90 -18.16 15.12
N ALA A 224 13.39 -17.78 13.94
CA ALA A 224 12.34 -16.77 13.86
C ALA A 224 11.07 -17.21 14.59
N LYS A 225 10.64 -18.47 14.41
CA LYS A 225 9.53 -19.05 15.18
C LYS A 225 9.76 -18.94 16.69
N ALA A 226 10.94 -19.36 17.17
CA ALA A 226 11.25 -19.29 18.60
C ALA A 226 11.19 -17.86 19.15
N LEU A 227 11.67 -16.87 18.38
CA LEU A 227 11.58 -15.45 18.74
C LEU A 227 10.12 -14.99 18.82
N LEU A 228 9.28 -15.32 17.83
CA LEU A 228 7.87 -14.95 17.80
C LEU A 228 7.06 -15.63 18.92
N MET A 229 7.35 -16.89 19.25
CA MET A 229 6.74 -17.57 20.39
C MET A 229 7.13 -16.94 21.71
N ALA A 230 8.37 -16.47 21.86
CA ALA A 230 8.80 -15.70 23.04
C ALA A 230 8.17 -14.31 23.11
N GLN A 231 7.89 -13.67 21.99
CA GLN A 231 7.20 -12.37 21.91
C GLN A 231 5.70 -12.49 22.24
N LYS A 232 5.06 -13.61 21.91
CA LYS A 232 3.61 -13.78 21.99
C LYS A 232 2.98 -13.31 23.31
N PRO A 233 3.55 -13.52 24.50
CA PRO A 233 3.00 -13.05 25.78
C PRO A 233 2.95 -11.54 25.94
N ILE A 234 3.66 -10.76 25.13
CA ILE A 234 3.68 -9.30 25.17
C ILE A 234 2.84 -8.63 24.07
N VAL A 235 2.46 -9.39 23.05
CA VAL A 235 1.62 -8.91 21.94
C VAL A 235 0.16 -8.80 22.39
N ALA A 236 -0.50 -7.69 22.09
CA ALA A 236 -1.93 -7.50 22.35
C ALA A 236 -2.81 -8.26 21.34
N ALA A 237 -2.44 -8.20 20.07
CA ALA A 237 -3.17 -8.85 18.97
C ALA A 237 -2.30 -9.05 17.73
N TYR A 238 -2.69 -10.02 16.92
CA TYR A 238 -2.39 -10.07 15.48
C TYR A 238 -3.64 -9.56 14.75
N ASP A 239 -3.51 -8.48 13.99
CA ASP A 239 -4.66 -7.78 13.41
C ASP A 239 -4.38 -7.45 11.94
N SER A 240 -5.37 -7.66 11.06
CA SER A 240 -5.25 -7.34 9.63
C SER A 240 -5.33 -5.83 9.36
N TRP A 241 -5.80 -5.05 10.34
CA TRP A 241 -5.88 -3.59 10.28
C TRP A 241 -5.37 -2.93 11.56
N PRO A 242 -4.09 -3.15 11.89
CA PRO A 242 -3.54 -2.72 13.18
C PRO A 242 -3.44 -1.20 13.35
N SER A 243 -3.52 -0.43 12.25
CA SER A 243 -3.55 1.03 12.27
C SER A 243 -4.73 1.58 13.09
N ARG A 244 -5.89 0.91 13.06
CA ARG A 244 -7.05 1.29 13.86
C ARG A 244 -6.76 1.22 15.36
N LEU A 245 -6.16 0.13 15.82
CA LEU A 245 -5.82 -0.06 17.23
C LEU A 245 -4.84 1.01 17.73
N LEU A 246 -3.90 1.43 16.89
CA LEU A 246 -2.96 2.51 17.20
C LEU A 246 -3.65 3.88 17.20
N LYS A 247 -4.57 4.12 16.27
CA LYS A 247 -5.38 5.34 16.21
C LYS A 247 -6.24 5.51 17.45
N ASP A 248 -6.87 4.43 17.92
CA ASP A 248 -7.77 4.42 19.08
C ASP A 248 -7.00 4.36 20.43
N GLU A 249 -5.65 4.31 20.39
CA GLU A 249 -4.75 4.23 21.55
C GLU A 249 -4.91 2.92 22.37
N ASP A 250 -5.54 1.91 21.79
CA ASP A 250 -5.63 0.57 22.37
C ASP A 250 -4.25 -0.09 22.49
N VAL A 251 -3.39 0.20 21.51
CA VAL A 251 -1.98 -0.18 21.49
C VAL A 251 -1.11 1.06 21.31
N TRP A 252 0.19 0.94 21.63
CA TRP A 252 1.15 2.04 21.56
C TRP A 252 2.21 1.85 20.48
N ILE A 253 2.43 0.62 20.07
CA ILE A 253 3.38 0.24 19.03
C ILE A 253 2.70 -0.75 18.10
N SER A 254 2.84 -0.54 16.82
CA SER A 254 2.25 -1.40 15.81
C SER A 254 3.24 -1.68 14.68
N ASN A 255 3.37 -2.95 14.30
CA ASN A 255 3.93 -3.32 13.01
C ASN A 255 2.94 -2.89 11.93
N LEU A 256 3.36 -2.03 11.00
CA LEU A 256 2.52 -1.42 9.95
C LEU A 256 3.27 -1.31 8.63
N TRP A 257 2.54 -1.14 7.55
CA TRP A 257 3.09 -0.65 6.30
C TRP A 257 3.32 0.87 6.37
N ILE A 258 4.31 1.36 5.65
CA ILE A 258 4.78 2.74 5.77
C ILE A 258 3.71 3.79 5.49
N GLY A 259 2.84 3.55 4.51
CA GLY A 259 1.75 4.47 4.17
C GLY A 259 0.71 4.62 5.27
N ASP A 260 0.39 3.54 5.99
CA ASP A 260 -0.55 3.60 7.12
C ASP A 260 -0.02 4.54 8.21
N GLY A 261 1.29 4.51 8.45
CA GLY A 261 1.94 5.42 9.38
C GLY A 261 1.82 6.89 8.94
N TRP A 262 1.95 7.18 7.64
CA TRP A 262 1.72 8.51 7.08
C TRP A 262 0.29 8.98 7.34
N TRP A 263 -0.68 8.17 6.97
CA TRP A 263 -2.08 8.48 7.12
C TRP A 263 -2.46 8.76 8.57
N LEU A 264 -1.98 7.94 9.52
CA LEU A 264 -2.20 8.15 10.95
C LEU A 264 -1.56 9.43 11.48
N SER A 265 -0.35 9.76 11.04
CA SER A 265 0.40 10.92 11.53
C SER A 265 -0.24 12.26 11.16
N ARG A 266 -1.03 12.29 10.09
CA ARG A 266 -1.79 13.49 9.67
C ARG A 266 -2.90 13.83 10.66
N ASP A 267 -3.57 12.80 11.21
CA ASP A 267 -4.63 12.97 12.19
C ASP A 267 -4.06 13.16 13.61
N LYS A 268 -2.94 12.47 13.90
CA LYS A 268 -2.31 12.41 15.24
C LYS A 268 -0.80 12.63 15.12
N PRO A 269 -0.31 13.88 15.25
CA PRO A 269 1.12 14.21 15.09
C PRO A 269 2.07 13.50 16.06
N GLU A 270 1.57 12.97 17.16
CA GLU A 270 2.30 12.13 18.11
C GLU A 270 2.62 10.74 17.58
N ILE A 271 1.94 10.28 16.53
CA ILE A 271 2.22 9.01 15.89
C ILE A 271 3.43 9.17 14.95
N LYS A 272 4.43 8.33 15.17
CA LYS A 272 5.71 8.36 14.48
C LYS A 272 6.02 7.01 13.86
N SER A 273 6.43 6.98 12.59
CA SER A 273 6.91 5.77 11.94
C SER A 273 8.43 5.66 12.02
N VAL A 274 8.89 4.44 12.10
CA VAL A 274 10.30 4.10 12.22
C VAL A 274 10.69 3.15 11.11
N VAL A 275 11.72 3.51 10.39
CA VAL A 275 12.38 2.66 9.40
C VAL A 275 13.46 1.85 10.14
N PRO A 276 13.29 0.52 10.32
CA PRO A 276 14.20 -0.28 11.13
C PRO A 276 15.60 -0.39 10.51
N LYS A 277 16.62 -0.22 11.33
CA LYS A 277 18.04 -0.21 10.90
C LYS A 277 18.52 -1.53 10.29
N GLU A 278 17.85 -2.62 10.59
CA GLU A 278 18.14 -3.95 10.07
C GLU A 278 17.66 -4.14 8.61
N GLY A 279 16.89 -3.18 8.09
CA GLY A 279 16.20 -3.29 6.82
C GLY A 279 14.85 -4.02 6.96
N THR A 280 14.18 -4.20 5.83
CA THR A 280 12.83 -4.79 5.76
C THR A 280 12.58 -5.46 4.41
N TYR A 281 11.34 -5.84 4.15
CA TYR A 281 10.86 -6.18 2.81
C TYR A 281 10.46 -4.88 2.08
N TYR A 282 11.08 -4.66 0.94
CA TYR A 282 10.87 -3.48 0.09
C TYR A 282 10.41 -3.96 -1.29
N ALA A 283 9.17 -3.72 -1.65
CA ALA A 283 8.61 -4.23 -2.90
C ALA A 283 7.62 -3.25 -3.53
N GLY A 284 7.33 -3.47 -4.80
CA GLY A 284 6.25 -2.78 -5.50
C GLY A 284 4.93 -3.51 -5.32
N ASN A 285 3.88 -2.79 -4.93
CA ASN A 285 2.53 -3.23 -5.22
C ASN A 285 2.31 -3.21 -6.73
N THR A 286 1.51 -4.10 -7.22
CA THR A 286 1.31 -4.27 -8.66
C THR A 286 -0.16 -4.20 -9.02
N GLY A 287 -0.40 -3.63 -10.21
CA GLY A 287 -1.68 -3.76 -10.88
C GLY A 287 -1.56 -4.67 -12.11
N PHE A 288 -2.66 -5.29 -12.52
CA PHE A 288 -2.71 -6.16 -13.68
C PHE A 288 -4.12 -6.28 -14.25
N ILE A 289 -4.19 -6.69 -15.51
CA ILE A 289 -5.45 -6.95 -16.22
C ILE A 289 -5.77 -8.44 -16.14
N PRO A 290 -6.88 -8.84 -15.50
CA PRO A 290 -7.30 -10.23 -15.46
C PRO A 290 -7.57 -10.81 -16.87
N LYS A 291 -7.32 -12.10 -17.03
CA LYS A 291 -7.53 -12.80 -18.32
C LYS A 291 -8.95 -12.67 -18.84
N GLY A 292 -9.96 -12.63 -17.98
CA GLY A 292 -11.38 -12.51 -18.31
C GLY A 292 -11.87 -11.10 -18.63
N SER A 293 -11.04 -10.07 -18.48
CA SER A 293 -11.42 -8.66 -18.70
C SER A 293 -12.13 -8.45 -20.04
N GLN A 294 -13.22 -7.69 -20.03
CA GLN A 294 -14.02 -7.33 -21.20
C GLN A 294 -13.73 -5.89 -21.68
N HIS A 295 -13.14 -5.03 -20.80
CA HIS A 295 -12.86 -3.63 -21.08
C HIS A 295 -11.35 -3.36 -21.01
N THR A 296 -10.61 -4.16 -21.75
CA THR A 296 -9.12 -4.15 -21.73
C THR A 296 -8.54 -2.80 -22.17
N ALA A 297 -9.18 -2.12 -23.13
CA ALA A 297 -8.71 -0.80 -23.58
C ALA A 297 -8.95 0.27 -22.50
N ALA A 298 -10.08 0.23 -21.81
CA ALA A 298 -10.35 1.14 -20.68
C ALA A 298 -9.37 0.91 -19.54
N ALA A 299 -8.98 -0.34 -19.25
CA ALA A 299 -7.93 -0.64 -18.27
C ALA A 299 -6.58 -0.03 -18.68
N HIS A 300 -6.16 -0.14 -19.93
CA HIS A 300 -4.92 0.50 -20.40
C HIS A 300 -5.00 2.03 -20.34
N LEU A 301 -6.13 2.62 -20.70
CA LEU A 301 -6.35 4.06 -20.60
C LEU A 301 -6.16 4.53 -19.14
N PHE A 302 -6.74 3.79 -18.19
CA PHE A 302 -6.61 4.10 -16.76
C PHE A 302 -5.17 3.92 -16.25
N ILE A 303 -4.47 2.84 -16.65
CA ILE A 303 -3.06 2.64 -16.32
C ILE A 303 -2.23 3.81 -16.85
N ASN A 304 -2.42 4.22 -18.12
CA ASN A 304 -1.69 5.35 -18.68
C ASN A 304 -1.97 6.66 -17.95
N TYR A 305 -3.21 6.87 -17.50
CA TYR A 305 -3.62 8.01 -16.69
C TYR A 305 -2.93 8.03 -15.31
N LEU A 306 -2.77 6.88 -14.64
CA LEU A 306 -2.07 6.79 -13.34
C LEU A 306 -0.62 7.28 -13.41
N PHE A 307 0.02 7.21 -14.57
CA PHE A 307 1.38 7.66 -14.80
C PHE A 307 1.48 9.11 -15.29
N ARG A 308 0.42 9.89 -15.22
CA ARG A 308 0.54 11.36 -15.32
C ARG A 308 1.14 11.92 -14.04
N THR A 309 1.93 12.99 -14.16
CA THR A 309 2.63 13.54 -13.00
C THR A 309 1.67 13.99 -11.91
N GLU A 310 0.66 14.78 -12.26
CA GLU A 310 -0.35 15.30 -11.31
C GLU A 310 -1.19 14.20 -10.66
N VAL A 311 -1.49 13.14 -11.41
CA VAL A 311 -2.25 11.99 -10.90
C VAL A 311 -1.41 11.19 -9.91
N ASN A 312 -0.13 11.00 -10.20
CA ASN A 312 0.78 10.29 -9.29
C ASN A 312 1.11 11.12 -8.05
N VAL A 313 1.16 12.46 -8.17
CA VAL A 313 1.26 13.39 -7.02
C VAL A 313 0.06 13.18 -6.08
N LEU A 314 -1.16 13.28 -6.61
CA LEU A 314 -2.40 13.07 -5.85
C LEU A 314 -2.40 11.69 -5.14
N LEU A 315 -2.02 10.64 -5.87
CA LEU A 315 -1.95 9.29 -5.32
C LEU A 315 -1.00 9.24 -4.13
N VAL A 316 0.25 9.69 -4.31
CA VAL A 316 1.31 9.61 -3.29
C VAL A 316 0.97 10.44 -2.06
N GLU A 317 0.43 11.66 -2.22
CA GLU A 317 0.00 12.50 -1.10
C GLU A 317 -1.14 11.87 -0.28
N THR A 318 -1.99 11.09 -0.96
CA THR A 318 -3.10 10.41 -0.28
C THR A 318 -2.63 9.17 0.47
N ILE A 319 -1.89 8.27 -0.21
CA ILE A 319 -1.56 6.96 0.35
C ILE A 319 -0.26 6.92 1.18
N GLY A 320 0.61 7.93 1.06
CA GLY A 320 1.86 8.01 1.82
C GLY A 320 2.93 6.98 1.46
N TYR A 321 2.81 6.35 0.30
CA TYR A 321 3.78 5.38 -0.20
C TYR A 321 4.77 6.01 -1.17
N PRO A 322 6.04 5.57 -1.20
CA PRO A 322 7.04 6.14 -2.10
C PRO A 322 6.62 6.09 -3.58
N PRO A 323 6.84 7.17 -4.34
CA PRO A 323 6.41 7.25 -5.72
C PRO A 323 7.22 6.34 -6.65
N ILE A 324 6.51 5.77 -7.61
CA ILE A 324 7.09 5.02 -8.72
C ILE A 324 7.43 5.90 -9.92
N HIS A 325 6.89 7.09 -9.98
CA HIS A 325 7.04 8.06 -11.06
C HIS A 325 8.29 8.92 -10.85
N LYS A 326 9.05 9.18 -11.93
CA LYS A 326 10.36 9.86 -11.88
C LYS A 326 10.32 11.27 -11.28
N HIS A 327 9.23 11.99 -11.49
CA HIS A 327 9.16 13.42 -11.17
C HIS A 327 8.23 13.75 -10.00
N THR A 328 7.50 12.81 -9.45
CA THR A 328 6.52 13.08 -8.38
C THR A 328 7.13 13.80 -7.18
N MET A 329 8.33 13.39 -6.75
CA MET A 329 9.01 14.02 -5.60
C MET A 329 9.30 15.52 -5.76
N GLU A 330 9.35 16.04 -6.99
CA GLU A 330 9.57 17.46 -7.23
C GLU A 330 8.41 18.33 -6.71
N PHE A 331 7.21 17.76 -6.68
CA PHE A 331 5.94 18.43 -6.35
C PHE A 331 5.41 18.11 -4.96
N MET A 332 6.06 17.21 -4.24
CA MET A 332 5.68 16.89 -2.86
C MET A 332 5.92 18.07 -1.94
N SER A 333 5.07 18.22 -0.91
CA SER A 333 5.28 19.16 0.18
C SER A 333 6.59 18.88 0.92
N ASP A 334 7.15 19.88 1.59
CA ASP A 334 8.37 19.69 2.40
C ASP A 334 8.12 18.70 3.54
N GLU A 335 6.92 18.69 4.11
CA GLU A 335 6.50 17.71 5.11
C GLU A 335 6.57 16.28 4.56
N MET A 336 6.02 16.07 3.37
CA MET A 336 6.05 14.78 2.71
C MET A 336 7.47 14.35 2.32
N LYS A 337 8.30 15.28 1.82
CA LYS A 337 9.71 15.01 1.54
C LYS A 337 10.49 14.64 2.79
N ALA A 338 10.11 15.18 3.95
CA ALA A 338 10.72 14.87 5.23
C ALA A 338 10.17 13.57 5.88
N TRP A 339 9.14 12.95 5.28
CA TRP A 339 8.55 11.73 5.81
C TRP A 339 9.57 10.57 5.82
N PRO A 340 9.76 9.86 6.95
CA PRO A 340 10.76 8.80 7.05
C PRO A 340 10.65 7.74 5.96
N GLY A 341 9.43 7.50 5.47
CA GLY A 341 9.15 6.58 4.37
C GLY A 341 9.75 6.98 3.03
N PHE A 342 10.12 8.25 2.82
CA PHE A 342 10.70 8.73 1.56
C PHE A 342 12.21 8.99 1.68
N ILE A 343 12.71 9.11 2.92
CA ILE A 343 14.13 9.33 3.22
C ILE A 343 14.79 7.97 3.45
N VAL A 344 14.84 7.15 2.42
CA VAL A 344 15.55 5.87 2.50
C VAL A 344 16.82 5.96 1.66
N ASP A 345 17.96 5.93 2.34
CA ASP A 345 19.26 5.97 1.67
C ASP A 345 19.60 4.63 1.00
N LYS A 346 20.57 4.68 0.09
CA LYS A 346 21.00 3.49 -0.65
C LYS A 346 21.65 2.43 0.24
N GLU A 347 22.26 2.82 1.36
CA GLU A 347 22.88 1.88 2.29
C GLU A 347 21.81 1.08 3.02
N TRP A 348 20.77 1.75 3.49
CA TRP A 348 19.64 1.08 4.10
C TRP A 348 18.92 0.17 3.10
N GLN A 349 18.69 0.64 1.87
CA GLN A 349 18.03 -0.17 0.81
C GLN A 349 18.78 -1.48 0.55
N ARG A 350 20.14 -1.48 0.62
CA ARG A 350 20.94 -2.71 0.47
C ARG A 350 20.69 -3.75 1.59
N LYS A 351 20.17 -3.31 2.74
CA LYS A 351 19.78 -4.22 3.83
C LYS A 351 18.38 -4.78 3.64
N CYS A 352 17.61 -4.22 2.74
CA CYS A 352 16.26 -4.68 2.46
C CYS A 352 16.28 -5.88 1.52
N ASP A 353 15.30 -6.74 1.71
CA ASP A 353 15.01 -7.82 0.78
C ASP A 353 13.86 -7.38 -0.13
N THR A 354 13.82 -7.95 -1.32
CA THR A 354 12.74 -7.72 -2.27
C THR A 354 12.08 -9.05 -2.62
N PHE A 355 11.21 -9.04 -3.62
CA PHE A 355 10.54 -10.24 -4.09
C PHE A 355 11.49 -11.44 -4.27
N SER A 356 11.08 -12.60 -3.75
CA SER A 356 11.72 -13.89 -3.98
C SER A 356 10.68 -14.98 -4.23
N MET A 357 11.00 -15.93 -5.09
CA MET A 357 10.16 -17.11 -5.32
C MET A 357 9.99 -17.99 -4.07
N THR A 358 10.88 -17.88 -3.10
CA THR A 358 10.79 -18.57 -1.80
C THR A 358 9.55 -18.13 -0.98
N LEU A 359 8.97 -16.99 -1.30
CA LEU A 359 7.72 -16.49 -0.69
C LEU A 359 6.47 -17.00 -1.43
N VAL A 360 6.63 -17.55 -2.62
CA VAL A 360 5.51 -18.01 -3.47
C VAL A 360 5.30 -19.52 -3.33
N GLU A 361 6.38 -20.29 -3.30
CA GLU A 361 6.33 -21.75 -3.37
C GLU A 361 7.59 -22.41 -2.78
N GLY A 362 7.53 -23.72 -2.60
CA GLY A 362 8.63 -24.54 -2.13
C GLY A 362 8.59 -24.82 -0.62
N PRO A 363 9.51 -25.67 -0.13
CA PRO A 363 9.52 -26.13 1.26
C PRO A 363 9.61 -25.00 2.29
N GLY A 364 10.28 -23.89 1.94
CA GLY A 364 10.39 -22.70 2.80
C GLY A 364 9.04 -22.02 2.98
N LYS A 365 8.27 -21.85 1.90
CA LYS A 365 6.90 -21.29 1.95
C LYS A 365 5.97 -22.17 2.80
N GLU A 366 5.98 -23.47 2.56
CA GLU A 366 5.17 -24.41 3.33
C GLU A 366 5.52 -24.39 4.83
N LEU A 367 6.82 -24.26 5.16
CA LEU A 367 7.25 -24.15 6.54
C LEU A 367 6.82 -22.82 7.17
N ARG A 368 6.90 -21.70 6.44
CA ARG A 368 6.40 -20.38 6.90
C ARG A 368 4.91 -20.46 7.23
N ASP A 369 4.10 -21.08 6.37
CA ASP A 369 2.66 -21.21 6.59
C ASP A 369 2.37 -22.01 7.86
N LYS A 370 3.05 -23.14 8.06
CA LYS A 370 2.93 -23.94 9.30
C LYS A 370 3.35 -23.16 10.54
N ILE A 371 4.46 -22.42 10.46
CA ILE A 371 4.93 -21.56 11.57
C ILE A 371 3.86 -20.53 11.91
N TRP A 372 3.28 -19.87 10.90
CA TRP A 372 2.27 -18.86 11.10
C TRP A 372 1.00 -19.43 11.75
N GLU A 373 0.51 -20.56 11.28
CA GLU A 373 -0.60 -21.26 11.90
C GLU A 373 -0.35 -21.61 13.39
N GLU A 374 0.89 -22.01 13.73
CA GLU A 374 1.25 -22.33 15.12
C GLU A 374 1.36 -21.08 16.01
N ILE A 375 1.84 -19.97 15.47
CA ILE A 375 1.93 -18.69 16.20
C ILE A 375 0.52 -18.15 16.52
N LYS A 376 -0.43 -18.32 15.61
CA LYS A 376 -1.82 -17.86 15.79
C LYS A 376 -2.64 -18.70 16.79
N LYS A 377 -2.27 -19.92 17.08
CA LYS A 377 -2.87 -20.78 18.14
C LYS A 377 -2.49 -20.30 19.53
#